data_5adb4dba6c781e0f9bc79f6d82898fc0
#
_entry.id   5adb4dba6c781e0f9bc79f6d82898fc0
#
_cell.length_a   1.000
_cell.length_b   1.000
_cell.length_c   1.000
_cell.angle_alpha   90.00
_cell.angle_beta   90.00
_cell.angle_gamma   90.00
#
_symmetry.space_group_name_H-M   'P 1'
#
loop_
_entity.id
_entity.type
_entity.pdbx_description
1 polymer ?
#
loop_
_entity_poly.entity_id
_entity_poly.type
_entity_poly.pdbx_seq_one_letter_code
_entity_poly.pdbx_strand_id
1 'polypeptide(L)'
;MANACTFEGFPSDRKVLKVLTLGHSLTVDSCHFLALIAAAEGDPGLKIATLYYSGCPLSRHVEYLQTDSDRYSLYESNSAEPTPPRITPGMTMKKAVEQEDWDVILMHGGTFEPAYETTYGTGHIQTIQDYVNQHKTNPNAVFGWHMHWVFPTDPELMALYPYTPNGYQVGYEKFGGGRKELYEAIARCMEKYILTDSTFRCLIPTGTAMENALAAGLTEKDIHRDYAHATDYGRVMAGYVWYCVLRGIDHLDDIKLDRIPVKYFRSNKGDQDILLTQEDKKLLLEAVNNALKKPLQVTQSQYTVK
;
A
#
# COMPACT_ATOMS: atom_id res chain seq x y z
N MET A 1 6.84 21.48 9.79
CA MET A 1 7.92 20.49 9.55
C MET A 1 7.33 19.41 8.67
N ALA A 2 8.05 18.94 7.66
CA ALA A 2 7.56 17.82 6.85
C ALA A 2 7.42 16.58 7.74
N ASN A 3 6.36 15.81 7.53
CA ASN A 3 6.16 14.49 8.12
C ASN A 3 7.31 13.57 7.68
N ALA A 4 7.69 12.57 8.48
CA ALA A 4 8.73 11.60 8.13
C ALA A 4 8.43 10.84 6.82
N CYS A 5 7.18 10.78 6.40
CA CYS A 5 6.72 10.09 5.20
C CYS A 5 6.33 11.03 4.05
N THR A 6 6.21 12.35 4.27
CA THR A 6 5.87 13.35 3.24
C THR A 6 6.96 14.39 3.13
N PHE A 7 7.23 14.83 1.90
CA PHE A 7 8.33 15.73 1.59
C PHE A 7 7.79 17.05 1.02
N GLU A 8 8.67 18.04 0.87
CA GLU A 8 8.31 19.35 0.37
C GLU A 8 7.49 19.25 -0.93
N GLY A 9 6.37 20.03 -0.99
CA GLY A 9 5.47 20.06 -2.15
C GLY A 9 4.47 18.91 -2.23
N PHE A 10 4.33 18.07 -1.21
CA PHE A 10 3.27 17.06 -1.17
C PHE A 10 1.91 17.73 -0.87
N PRO A 11 0.83 17.48 -1.66
CA PRO A 11 -0.42 18.24 -1.61
C PRO A 11 -1.42 17.70 -0.55
N SER A 12 -0.98 17.39 0.66
CA SER A 12 -1.83 16.79 1.71
C SER A 12 -2.96 17.70 2.22
N ASP A 13 -2.83 19.03 2.04
CA ASP A 13 -3.78 20.06 2.46
C ASP A 13 -4.95 20.26 1.47
N ARG A 14 -4.93 19.58 0.34
CA ARG A 14 -6.02 19.68 -0.65
C ARG A 14 -7.35 19.25 -0.06
N LYS A 15 -8.38 20.12 -0.19
CA LYS A 15 -9.75 19.80 0.25
C LYS A 15 -10.27 18.51 -0.42
N VAL A 16 -10.00 18.37 -1.72
CA VAL A 16 -10.21 17.11 -2.44
C VAL A 16 -8.84 16.66 -2.95
N LEU A 17 -8.37 15.52 -2.45
CA LEU A 17 -7.12 14.88 -2.87
C LEU A 17 -7.46 13.70 -3.77
N LYS A 18 -6.92 13.72 -4.99
CA LYS A 18 -7.16 12.72 -6.02
C LYS A 18 -5.88 11.90 -6.23
N VAL A 19 -5.96 10.61 -5.99
CA VAL A 19 -4.82 9.69 -5.97
C VAL A 19 -5.02 8.59 -7.01
N LEU A 20 -4.09 8.49 -7.96
CA LEU A 20 -3.96 7.33 -8.83
C LEU A 20 -2.83 6.44 -8.31
N THR A 21 -3.05 5.14 -8.25
CA THR A 21 -1.98 4.20 -7.94
C THR A 21 -1.75 3.24 -9.09
N LEU A 22 -0.49 3.03 -9.48
CA LEU A 22 -0.06 2.04 -10.45
C LEU A 22 0.37 0.80 -9.66
N GLY A 23 -0.46 -0.27 -9.68
CA GLY A 23 -0.24 -1.32 -8.72
C GLY A 23 -0.82 -2.69 -9.04
N HIS A 24 -0.84 -3.53 -8.03
CA HIS A 24 -1.32 -4.90 -8.06
C HIS A 24 -2.16 -5.23 -6.81
N SER A 25 -2.36 -6.51 -6.49
CA SER A 25 -3.26 -6.95 -5.42
C SER A 25 -2.92 -6.38 -4.04
N LEU A 26 -1.64 -6.15 -3.72
CA LEU A 26 -1.26 -5.56 -2.43
C LEU A 26 -1.67 -4.07 -2.33
N THR A 27 -1.66 -3.34 -3.45
CA THR A 27 -2.22 -1.98 -3.52
C THR A 27 -3.73 -2.01 -3.32
N VAL A 28 -4.42 -2.95 -4.00
CA VAL A 28 -5.86 -3.12 -3.84
C VAL A 28 -6.21 -3.48 -2.39
N ASP A 29 -5.42 -4.32 -1.72
CA ASP A 29 -5.60 -4.62 -0.31
C ASP A 29 -5.40 -3.36 0.56
N SER A 30 -4.35 -2.57 0.32
CA SER A 30 -4.08 -1.33 1.06
C SER A 30 -5.18 -0.28 0.90
N CYS A 31 -5.76 -0.18 -0.30
CA CYS A 31 -6.80 0.80 -0.61
C CYS A 31 -8.22 0.30 -0.34
N HIS A 32 -8.38 -0.98 0.05
CA HIS A 32 -9.71 -1.61 0.11
C HIS A 32 -10.69 -0.89 1.05
N PHE A 33 -10.23 -0.47 2.23
CA PHE A 33 -11.03 0.25 3.21
C PHE A 33 -10.66 1.75 3.30
N LEU A 34 -9.76 2.24 2.46
CA LEU A 34 -9.20 3.58 2.59
C LEU A 34 -10.26 4.69 2.51
N ALA A 35 -11.23 4.57 1.59
CA ALA A 35 -12.34 5.51 1.50
C ALA A 35 -13.26 5.44 2.73
N LEU A 36 -13.50 4.24 3.27
CA LEU A 36 -14.28 4.04 4.49
C LEU A 36 -13.57 4.63 5.72
N ILE A 37 -12.26 4.43 5.81
CA ILE A 37 -11.40 5.00 6.87
C ILE A 37 -11.46 6.53 6.82
N ALA A 38 -11.19 7.12 5.65
CA ALA A 38 -11.25 8.57 5.49
C ALA A 38 -12.63 9.15 5.88
N ALA A 39 -13.71 8.49 5.48
CA ALA A 39 -15.05 8.89 5.89
C ALA A 39 -15.28 8.78 7.41
N ALA A 40 -14.78 7.72 8.07
CA ALA A 40 -14.88 7.54 9.52
C ALA A 40 -14.07 8.63 10.27
N GLU A 41 -12.92 9.03 9.70
CA GLU A 41 -12.10 10.13 10.22
C GLU A 41 -12.69 11.53 9.94
N GLY A 42 -13.83 11.60 9.23
CA GLY A 42 -14.50 12.86 8.90
C GLY A 42 -13.94 13.58 7.68
N ASP A 43 -13.22 12.87 6.82
CA ASP A 43 -12.66 13.39 5.57
C ASP A 43 -13.45 12.92 4.35
N PRO A 44 -14.36 13.72 3.79
CA PRO A 44 -15.10 13.37 2.58
C PRO A 44 -14.33 13.65 1.28
N GLY A 45 -13.10 14.13 1.38
CA GLY A 45 -12.34 14.69 0.24
C GLY A 45 -11.29 13.76 -0.36
N LEU A 46 -11.32 12.43 -0.11
CA LEU A 46 -10.34 11.52 -0.66
C LEU A 46 -10.93 10.70 -1.81
N LYS A 47 -10.34 10.83 -3.01
CA LYS A 47 -10.65 10.01 -4.19
C LYS A 47 -9.45 9.15 -4.53
N ILE A 48 -9.67 7.85 -4.74
CA ILE A 48 -8.61 6.88 -4.99
C ILE A 48 -8.97 6.02 -6.19
N ALA A 49 -8.01 5.85 -7.09
CA ALA A 49 -8.08 4.87 -8.16
C ALA A 49 -6.82 4.00 -8.16
N THR A 50 -6.99 2.69 -8.31
CA THR A 50 -5.89 1.75 -8.49
C THR A 50 -5.95 1.16 -9.88
N LEU A 51 -4.95 1.46 -10.71
CA LEU A 51 -4.73 0.82 -11.99
C LEU A 51 -4.06 -0.54 -11.72
N TYR A 52 -4.87 -1.58 -11.74
CA TYR A 52 -4.53 -2.91 -11.27
C TYR A 52 -4.18 -3.88 -12.39
N TYR A 53 -3.07 -4.59 -12.20
CA TYR A 53 -2.80 -5.87 -12.85
C TYR A 53 -2.17 -6.83 -11.84
N SER A 54 -2.51 -8.13 -11.91
CA SER A 54 -2.08 -9.11 -10.90
C SER A 54 -0.56 -9.23 -10.83
N GLY A 55 0.01 -9.06 -9.63
CA GLY A 55 1.45 -9.20 -9.37
C GLY A 55 2.37 -8.27 -10.16
N CYS A 56 1.85 -7.22 -10.78
CA CYS A 56 2.47 -6.39 -11.80
C CYS A 56 3.88 -5.89 -11.46
N PRO A 57 4.95 -6.41 -12.08
CA PRO A 57 6.28 -5.85 -11.93
C PRO A 57 6.42 -4.53 -12.71
N LEU A 58 7.42 -3.71 -12.38
CA LEU A 58 7.68 -2.46 -13.10
C LEU A 58 7.92 -2.70 -14.61
N SER A 59 8.59 -3.79 -14.97
CA SER A 59 8.80 -4.19 -16.37
C SER A 59 7.50 -4.43 -17.14
N ARG A 60 6.46 -4.96 -16.46
CA ARG A 60 5.14 -5.18 -17.07
C ARG A 60 4.40 -3.87 -17.26
N HIS A 61 4.52 -2.93 -16.34
CA HIS A 61 4.01 -1.57 -16.56
C HIS A 61 4.64 -0.93 -17.79
N VAL A 62 5.98 -1.06 -17.95
CA VAL A 62 6.68 -0.54 -19.13
C VAL A 62 6.21 -1.23 -20.42
N GLU A 63 6.09 -2.55 -20.44
CA GLU A 63 5.54 -3.28 -21.59
C GLU A 63 4.14 -2.78 -21.97
N TYR A 64 3.27 -2.58 -20.98
CA TYR A 64 1.88 -2.19 -21.22
C TYR A 64 1.72 -0.73 -21.68
N LEU A 65 2.55 0.19 -21.18
CA LEU A 65 2.52 1.57 -21.67
C LEU A 65 3.05 1.68 -23.11
N GLN A 66 4.04 0.85 -23.50
CA GLN A 66 4.59 0.82 -24.86
C GLN A 66 3.63 0.25 -25.89
N THR A 67 2.73 -0.64 -25.47
CA THR A 67 1.78 -1.31 -26.35
C THR A 67 0.36 -0.77 -26.23
N ASP A 68 0.14 0.27 -25.42
CA ASP A 68 -1.18 0.80 -25.02
C ASP A 68 -2.15 -0.32 -24.60
N SER A 69 -1.64 -1.27 -23.82
CA SER A 69 -2.38 -2.48 -23.44
C SER A 69 -3.56 -2.16 -22.51
N ASP A 70 -4.71 -2.71 -22.83
CA ASP A 70 -5.97 -2.56 -22.05
C ASP A 70 -6.19 -3.67 -21.00
N ARG A 71 -5.11 -4.34 -20.59
CA ARG A 71 -5.18 -5.47 -19.64
C ARG A 71 -5.39 -5.06 -18.18
N TYR A 72 -5.37 -3.78 -17.87
CA TYR A 72 -5.62 -3.32 -16.52
C TYR A 72 -7.12 -3.32 -16.18
N SER A 73 -7.39 -3.41 -14.89
CA SER A 73 -8.66 -3.02 -14.30
C SER A 73 -8.46 -1.80 -13.41
N LEU A 74 -9.39 -0.86 -13.43
CA LEU A 74 -9.38 0.31 -12.55
C LEU A 74 -10.34 0.08 -11.39
N TYR A 75 -9.82 0.19 -10.16
CA TYR A 75 -10.57 0.11 -8.91
C TYR A 75 -10.73 1.51 -8.36
N GLU A 76 -11.95 2.00 -8.24
CA GLU A 76 -12.23 3.39 -7.83
C GLU A 76 -13.09 3.44 -6.57
N SER A 77 -12.73 4.32 -5.65
CA SER A 77 -13.51 4.63 -4.45
C SER A 77 -13.34 6.09 -4.04
N ASN A 78 -14.28 6.61 -3.26
CA ASN A 78 -14.18 7.96 -2.68
C ASN A 78 -14.79 7.98 -1.27
N SER A 79 -14.30 8.91 -0.44
CA SER A 79 -14.72 9.02 0.96
C SER A 79 -16.00 9.82 1.17
N ALA A 80 -16.47 10.57 0.18
CA ALA A 80 -17.77 11.27 0.26
C ALA A 80 -18.94 10.28 0.27
N GLU A 81 -18.78 9.17 -0.48
CA GLU A 81 -19.75 8.07 -0.56
C GLU A 81 -18.98 6.74 -0.47
N PRO A 82 -18.56 6.33 0.76
CA PRO A 82 -17.72 5.16 0.91
C PRO A 82 -18.50 3.89 0.61
N THR A 83 -18.15 3.27 -0.50
CA THR A 83 -18.70 2.00 -0.97
C THR A 83 -17.53 1.08 -1.35
N PRO A 84 -17.74 -0.23 -1.47
CA PRO A 84 -16.75 -1.11 -2.08
C PRO A 84 -16.28 -0.57 -3.42
N PRO A 85 -15.00 -0.71 -3.77
CA PRO A 85 -14.46 -0.15 -5.01
C PRO A 85 -15.23 -0.57 -6.25
N ARG A 86 -15.57 0.39 -7.11
CA ARG A 86 -16.08 0.13 -8.46
C ARG A 86 -14.92 -0.42 -9.31
N ILE A 87 -15.17 -1.45 -10.09
CA ILE A 87 -14.15 -2.10 -10.93
C ILE A 87 -14.53 -1.91 -12.40
N THR A 88 -13.62 -1.28 -13.15
CA THR A 88 -13.74 -1.08 -14.60
C THR A 88 -12.63 -1.84 -15.31
N PRO A 89 -12.90 -2.93 -16.02
CA PRO A 89 -11.89 -3.65 -16.80
C PRO A 89 -11.57 -2.94 -18.12
N GLY A 90 -10.50 -3.38 -18.80
CA GLY A 90 -10.14 -2.88 -20.14
C GLY A 90 -9.55 -1.47 -20.11
N MET A 91 -8.81 -1.14 -19.05
CA MET A 91 -8.14 0.15 -18.93
C MET A 91 -6.72 0.09 -19.48
N THR A 92 -6.28 1.17 -20.14
CA THR A 92 -4.88 1.41 -20.44
C THR A 92 -4.29 2.39 -19.43
N MET A 93 -2.97 2.44 -19.29
CA MET A 93 -2.31 3.42 -18.41
C MET A 93 -2.65 4.84 -18.85
N LYS A 94 -2.68 5.10 -20.16
CA LYS A 94 -3.05 6.40 -20.73
C LYS A 94 -4.43 6.84 -20.27
N LYS A 95 -5.45 6.00 -20.48
CA LYS A 95 -6.84 6.31 -20.07
C LYS A 95 -6.93 6.59 -18.57
N ALA A 96 -6.25 5.81 -17.74
CA ALA A 96 -6.29 6.01 -16.29
C ALA A 96 -5.62 7.31 -15.86
N VAL A 97 -4.50 7.68 -16.50
CA VAL A 97 -3.78 8.93 -16.20
C VAL A 97 -4.57 10.15 -16.68
N GLU A 98 -5.21 10.08 -17.85
CA GLU A 98 -5.92 11.22 -18.48
C GLU A 98 -7.34 11.42 -17.93
N GLN A 99 -7.94 10.46 -17.22
CA GLN A 99 -9.35 10.53 -16.84
C GLN A 99 -9.67 11.54 -15.73
N GLU A 100 -8.67 11.97 -14.95
CA GLU A 100 -8.86 12.87 -13.80
C GLU A 100 -7.61 13.74 -13.58
N ASP A 101 -7.78 14.92 -12.99
CA ASP A 101 -6.69 15.77 -12.54
C ASP A 101 -6.08 15.21 -11.24
N TRP A 102 -5.31 14.15 -11.37
CA TRP A 102 -4.67 13.48 -10.23
C TRP A 102 -3.70 14.41 -9.51
N ASP A 103 -3.75 14.46 -8.19
CA ASP A 103 -2.81 15.22 -7.37
C ASP A 103 -1.56 14.37 -7.03
N VAL A 104 -1.76 13.09 -6.83
CA VAL A 104 -0.70 12.14 -6.44
C VAL A 104 -0.77 10.90 -7.32
N ILE A 105 0.38 10.48 -7.84
CA ILE A 105 0.55 9.23 -8.58
C ILE A 105 1.47 8.32 -7.77
N LEU A 106 0.92 7.25 -7.20
CA LEU A 106 1.68 6.30 -6.39
C LEU A 106 2.15 5.12 -7.23
N MET A 107 3.36 4.69 -6.97
CA MET A 107 4.01 3.55 -7.60
C MET A 107 4.52 2.59 -6.54
N HIS A 108 4.77 1.35 -6.92
CA HIS A 108 5.55 0.38 -6.15
C HIS A 108 6.12 -0.72 -7.05
N GLY A 109 7.06 -1.50 -6.52
CA GLY A 109 7.60 -2.67 -7.21
C GLY A 109 6.58 -3.79 -7.35
N GLY A 110 6.83 -4.75 -8.24
CA GLY A 110 6.02 -5.96 -8.32
C GLY A 110 6.04 -6.78 -7.03
N THR A 111 5.10 -7.71 -6.91
CA THR A 111 4.89 -8.48 -5.68
C THR A 111 6.17 -9.08 -5.09
N PHE A 112 7.11 -9.54 -5.93
CA PHE A 112 8.34 -10.22 -5.50
C PHE A 112 9.63 -9.40 -5.66
N GLU A 113 9.53 -8.13 -6.05
CA GLU A 113 10.67 -7.32 -6.46
C GLU A 113 11.22 -6.34 -5.40
N PRO A 114 10.52 -5.98 -4.32
CA PRO A 114 10.85 -4.79 -3.53
C PRO A 114 12.19 -4.88 -2.79
N ALA A 115 12.72 -6.09 -2.57
CA ALA A 115 13.99 -6.31 -1.91
C ALA A 115 15.19 -6.39 -2.87
N TYR A 116 14.94 -6.41 -4.20
CA TYR A 116 16.00 -6.55 -5.20
C TYR A 116 16.46 -5.20 -5.72
N GLU A 117 17.71 -4.84 -5.49
CA GLU A 117 18.30 -3.60 -6.01
C GLU A 117 18.18 -3.48 -7.54
N THR A 118 18.25 -4.60 -8.25
CA THR A 118 18.09 -4.65 -9.71
C THR A 118 16.76 -4.08 -10.18
N THR A 119 15.70 -4.18 -9.38
CA THR A 119 14.38 -3.60 -9.69
C THR A 119 14.46 -2.09 -9.92
N TYR A 120 15.26 -1.40 -9.12
CA TYR A 120 15.37 0.06 -9.13
C TYR A 120 16.38 0.58 -10.15
N GLY A 121 17.36 -0.24 -10.53
CA GLY A 121 18.43 0.14 -11.48
C GLY A 121 18.10 -0.04 -12.96
N THR A 122 16.88 -0.49 -13.29
CA THR A 122 16.49 -0.82 -14.68
C THR A 122 16.08 0.38 -15.54
N GLY A 123 15.84 1.54 -14.95
CA GLY A 123 15.25 2.70 -15.62
C GLY A 123 13.73 2.61 -15.80
N HIS A 124 13.07 1.54 -15.33
CA HIS A 124 11.62 1.37 -15.48
C HIS A 124 10.84 2.45 -14.72
N ILE A 125 11.28 2.86 -13.53
CA ILE A 125 10.67 3.94 -12.75
C ILE A 125 10.63 5.22 -13.58
N GLN A 126 11.78 5.65 -14.11
CA GLN A 126 11.88 6.84 -14.94
C GLN A 126 11.01 6.75 -16.19
N THR A 127 11.02 5.59 -16.89
CA THR A 127 10.18 5.37 -18.08
C THR A 127 8.69 5.55 -17.76
N ILE A 128 8.22 5.03 -16.62
CA ILE A 128 6.82 5.17 -16.17
C ILE A 128 6.53 6.63 -15.81
N GLN A 129 7.43 7.30 -15.07
CA GLN A 129 7.26 8.71 -14.69
C GLN A 129 7.23 9.63 -15.92
N ASP A 130 8.09 9.40 -16.90
CA ASP A 130 8.12 10.19 -18.15
C ASP A 130 6.81 10.01 -18.92
N TYR A 131 6.31 8.78 -19.03
CA TYR A 131 5.02 8.51 -19.67
C TYR A 131 3.86 9.19 -18.94
N VAL A 132 3.80 9.09 -17.62
CA VAL A 132 2.79 9.77 -16.81
C VAL A 132 2.90 11.28 -16.97
N ASN A 133 4.09 11.86 -16.92
CA ASN A 133 4.31 13.29 -17.10
C ASN A 133 3.86 13.80 -18.49
N GLN A 134 3.95 12.95 -19.51
CA GLN A 134 3.48 13.26 -20.86
C GLN A 134 1.94 13.27 -20.97
N HIS A 135 1.25 12.47 -20.16
CA HIS A 135 -0.19 12.24 -20.28
C HIS A 135 -1.03 12.83 -19.13
N LYS A 136 -0.42 13.19 -18.00
CA LYS A 136 -1.16 13.76 -16.86
C LYS A 136 -1.84 15.10 -17.23
N THR A 137 -3.05 15.28 -16.75
CA THR A 137 -3.84 16.51 -16.96
C THR A 137 -3.51 17.59 -15.92
N ASN A 138 -3.12 17.19 -14.70
CA ASN A 138 -2.62 18.10 -13.68
C ASN A 138 -1.09 18.23 -13.76
N PRO A 139 -0.53 19.37 -14.20
CA PRO A 139 0.92 19.57 -14.31
C PRO A 139 1.63 19.50 -12.94
N ASN A 140 0.90 19.78 -11.85
CA ASN A 140 1.43 19.78 -10.49
C ASN A 140 1.30 18.41 -9.78
N ALA A 141 0.85 17.38 -10.48
CA ALA A 141 0.78 16.02 -9.91
C ALA A 141 2.17 15.55 -9.49
N VAL A 142 2.26 15.01 -8.28
CA VAL A 142 3.49 14.54 -7.67
C VAL A 142 3.53 13.01 -7.64
N PHE A 143 4.74 12.44 -7.59
CA PHE A 143 4.91 11.01 -7.40
C PHE A 143 5.09 10.65 -5.94
N GLY A 144 4.67 9.44 -5.57
CA GLY A 144 4.94 8.83 -4.29
C GLY A 144 5.20 7.33 -4.45
N TRP A 145 5.71 6.72 -3.39
CA TRP A 145 6.06 5.30 -3.38
C TRP A 145 5.36 4.57 -2.24
N HIS A 146 4.81 3.39 -2.55
CA HIS A 146 4.25 2.46 -1.59
C HIS A 146 5.27 1.37 -1.26
N MET A 147 5.72 1.33 -0.02
CA MET A 147 6.50 0.23 0.55
C MET A 147 5.54 -0.82 1.07
N HIS A 148 5.30 -1.87 0.28
CA HIS A 148 4.45 -2.97 0.73
C HIS A 148 5.18 -3.87 1.75
N TRP A 149 4.44 -4.80 2.33
CA TRP A 149 4.90 -5.65 3.44
C TRP A 149 5.73 -6.85 2.99
N VAL A 150 6.42 -7.43 3.95
CA VAL A 150 7.11 -8.71 3.83
C VAL A 150 6.08 -9.83 3.82
N PHE A 151 6.34 -10.86 3.05
CA PHE A 151 5.50 -12.04 2.98
C PHE A 151 5.62 -12.91 4.23
N PRO A 152 4.59 -13.71 4.57
CA PRO A 152 4.66 -14.60 5.72
C PRO A 152 5.72 -15.68 5.54
N THR A 153 6.23 -16.18 6.66
CA THR A 153 7.06 -17.38 6.75
C THR A 153 6.29 -18.59 7.28
N ASP A 154 5.06 -18.39 7.77
CA ASP A 154 4.18 -19.45 8.27
C ASP A 154 3.93 -20.49 7.18
N PRO A 155 4.24 -21.79 7.44
CA PRO A 155 4.11 -22.85 6.44
C PRO A 155 2.69 -23.05 5.92
N GLU A 156 1.67 -22.80 6.72
CA GLU A 156 0.28 -22.96 6.30
C GLU A 156 -0.14 -21.84 5.34
N LEU A 157 0.27 -20.59 5.61
CA LEU A 157 0.04 -19.48 4.70
C LEU A 157 0.81 -19.66 3.39
N MET A 158 2.05 -20.15 3.47
CA MET A 158 2.88 -20.42 2.31
C MET A 158 2.36 -21.57 1.45
N ALA A 159 1.73 -22.59 2.04
CA ALA A 159 1.11 -23.70 1.34
C ALA A 159 -0.08 -23.26 0.46
N LEU A 160 -0.66 -22.08 0.70
CA LEU A 160 -1.74 -21.52 -0.10
C LEU A 160 -1.25 -20.91 -1.43
N TYR A 161 0.05 -20.97 -1.71
CA TYR A 161 0.60 -20.50 -3.00
C TYR A 161 0.56 -21.63 -4.05
N PRO A 162 -0.31 -21.55 -5.07
CA PRO A 162 -0.58 -22.69 -5.96
C PRO A 162 0.52 -22.95 -7.00
N TYR A 163 1.47 -22.03 -7.21
CA TYR A 163 2.32 -22.07 -8.39
C TYR A 163 3.81 -22.35 -8.16
N THR A 164 4.38 -22.06 -7.00
CA THR A 164 5.78 -22.43 -6.69
C THR A 164 6.05 -22.49 -5.19
N PRO A 165 5.94 -23.67 -4.55
CA PRO A 165 6.33 -23.83 -3.14
C PRO A 165 7.77 -23.38 -2.85
N ASN A 166 8.65 -23.47 -3.86
CA ASN A 166 10.07 -23.12 -3.73
C ASN A 166 10.40 -21.66 -4.12
N GLY A 167 9.52 -20.94 -4.82
CA GLY A 167 9.78 -19.57 -5.28
C GLY A 167 9.95 -18.57 -4.15
N TYR A 168 9.22 -18.76 -3.07
CA TYR A 168 9.30 -17.96 -1.86
C TYR A 168 10.55 -18.23 -1.04
N GLN A 169 10.89 -19.51 -0.81
CA GLN A 169 12.09 -19.90 -0.10
C GLN A 169 13.35 -19.37 -0.78
N VAL A 170 13.39 -19.42 -2.12
CA VAL A 170 14.49 -18.82 -2.90
C VAL A 170 14.62 -17.32 -2.64
N GLY A 171 13.50 -16.58 -2.45
CA GLY A 171 13.52 -15.18 -2.08
C GLY A 171 14.15 -14.95 -0.70
N TYR A 172 13.70 -15.68 0.31
CA TYR A 172 14.21 -15.58 1.68
C TYR A 172 15.68 -15.98 1.79
N GLU A 173 16.09 -17.06 1.15
CA GLU A 173 17.48 -17.55 1.13
C GLU A 173 18.46 -16.49 0.62
N LYS A 174 18.10 -15.73 -0.41
CA LYS A 174 18.93 -14.64 -0.95
C LYS A 174 19.18 -13.51 0.04
N PHE A 175 18.32 -13.34 1.03
CA PHE A 175 18.39 -12.27 2.02
C PHE A 175 18.73 -12.76 3.43
N GLY A 176 19.24 -13.98 3.58
CA GLY A 176 19.62 -14.56 4.87
C GLY A 176 18.58 -15.53 5.46
N GLY A 177 17.50 -15.81 4.73
CA GLY A 177 16.54 -16.87 5.04
C GLY A 177 15.42 -16.49 6.01
N GLY A 178 15.34 -15.24 6.48
CA GLY A 178 14.35 -14.81 7.46
C GLY A 178 13.50 -13.63 7.05
N ARG A 179 12.39 -13.42 7.75
CA ARG A 179 11.48 -12.28 7.56
C ARG A 179 12.17 -10.96 7.85
N LYS A 180 12.95 -10.90 8.93
CA LYS A 180 13.70 -9.70 9.32
C LYS A 180 14.68 -9.27 8.22
N GLU A 181 15.47 -10.20 7.71
CA GLU A 181 16.47 -9.95 6.67
C GLU A 181 15.83 -9.46 5.38
N LEU A 182 14.66 -10.00 5.02
CA LEU A 182 13.90 -9.55 3.86
C LEU A 182 13.34 -8.13 4.08
N TYR A 183 12.79 -7.85 5.26
CA TYR A 183 12.35 -6.49 5.61
C TYR A 183 13.50 -5.48 5.51
N GLU A 184 14.66 -5.80 6.10
CA GLU A 184 15.84 -4.95 6.06
C GLU A 184 16.34 -4.72 4.63
N ALA A 185 16.22 -5.73 3.75
CA ALA A 185 16.56 -5.57 2.34
C ALA A 185 15.60 -4.61 1.63
N ILE A 186 14.28 -4.71 1.89
CA ILE A 186 13.28 -3.77 1.37
C ILE A 186 13.58 -2.36 1.89
N ALA A 187 13.79 -2.19 3.20
CA ALA A 187 14.07 -0.90 3.82
C ALA A 187 15.33 -0.24 3.22
N ARG A 188 16.41 -1.01 3.02
CA ARG A 188 17.61 -0.52 2.33
C ARG A 188 17.34 -0.05 0.91
N CYS A 189 16.50 -0.77 0.16
CA CYS A 189 16.10 -0.33 -1.17
C CYS A 189 15.31 0.98 -1.13
N MET A 190 14.39 1.14 -0.17
CA MET A 190 13.65 2.40 0.01
C MET A 190 14.60 3.56 0.33
N GLU A 191 15.52 3.37 1.28
CA GLU A 191 16.50 4.38 1.66
C GLU A 191 17.40 4.78 0.48
N LYS A 192 17.92 3.79 -0.25
CA LYS A 192 18.91 4.00 -1.31
C LYS A 192 18.31 4.58 -2.59
N TYR A 193 17.11 4.17 -2.99
CA TYR A 193 16.57 4.46 -4.32
C TYR A 193 15.33 5.35 -4.31
N ILE A 194 14.54 5.33 -3.23
CA ILE A 194 13.29 6.09 -3.18
C ILE A 194 13.49 7.40 -2.40
N LEU A 195 14.07 7.35 -1.20
CA LEU A 195 14.26 8.56 -0.40
C LEU A 195 15.34 9.51 -0.97
N THR A 196 16.24 9.01 -1.81
CA THR A 196 17.25 9.82 -2.50
C THR A 196 16.76 10.39 -3.83
N ASP A 197 15.66 9.87 -4.36
CA ASP A 197 15.07 10.37 -5.61
C ASP A 197 14.09 11.52 -5.31
N SER A 198 14.51 12.73 -5.68
CA SER A 198 13.73 13.94 -5.47
C SER A 198 12.43 14.02 -6.29
N THR A 199 12.15 13.08 -7.18
CA THR A 199 10.87 13.01 -7.90
C THR A 199 9.75 12.52 -6.99
N PHE A 200 10.05 11.67 -5.99
CA PHE A 200 9.06 11.21 -5.03
C PHE A 200 8.84 12.25 -3.92
N ARG A 201 7.58 12.45 -3.57
CA ARG A 201 7.14 13.40 -2.54
C ARG A 201 6.52 12.74 -1.32
N CYS A 202 6.34 11.43 -1.34
CA CYS A 202 5.98 10.64 -0.17
C CYS A 202 6.43 9.19 -0.27
N LEU A 203 6.61 8.58 0.90
CA LEU A 203 6.78 7.15 1.11
C LEU A 203 5.67 6.66 2.03
N ILE A 204 4.92 5.63 1.61
CA ILE A 204 3.88 5.01 2.42
C ILE A 204 4.44 3.72 3.04
N PRO A 205 4.80 3.70 4.33
CA PRO A 205 5.54 2.62 4.96
C PRO A 205 4.64 1.50 5.49
N THR A 206 3.76 0.95 4.67
CA THR A 206 2.81 -0.11 5.08
C THR A 206 3.54 -1.34 5.60
N GLY A 207 4.65 -1.73 4.95
CA GLY A 207 5.46 -2.86 5.41
C GLY A 207 5.99 -2.68 6.83
N THR A 208 6.41 -1.46 7.19
CA THR A 208 6.89 -1.15 8.54
C THR A 208 5.77 -1.25 9.58
N ALA A 209 4.55 -0.78 9.26
CA ALA A 209 3.41 -0.93 10.17
C ALA A 209 3.07 -2.40 10.45
N MET A 210 3.13 -3.25 9.43
CA MET A 210 2.89 -4.68 9.61
C MET A 210 3.98 -5.36 10.46
N GLU A 211 5.25 -5.01 10.26
CA GLU A 211 6.33 -5.52 11.12
C GLU A 211 6.21 -5.01 12.56
N ASN A 212 5.76 -3.75 12.77
CA ASN A 212 5.48 -3.23 14.11
C ASN A 212 4.35 -4.03 14.80
N ALA A 213 3.32 -4.42 14.08
CA ALA A 213 2.23 -5.22 14.61
C ALA A 213 2.68 -6.62 15.04
N LEU A 214 3.57 -7.25 14.26
CA LEU A 214 4.19 -8.52 14.65
C LEU A 214 5.10 -8.36 15.87
N ALA A 215 5.85 -7.26 15.95
CA ALA A 215 6.66 -6.95 17.12
C ALA A 215 5.81 -6.68 18.39
N ALA A 216 4.55 -6.30 18.24
CA ALA A 216 3.57 -6.17 19.32
C ALA A 216 2.97 -7.52 19.77
N GLY A 217 3.27 -8.62 19.06
CA GLY A 217 2.85 -9.98 19.39
C GLY A 217 1.71 -10.54 18.55
N LEU A 218 1.25 -9.82 17.52
CA LEU A 218 0.36 -10.42 16.52
C LEU A 218 1.11 -11.52 15.75
N THR A 219 0.36 -12.50 15.27
CA THR A 219 0.89 -13.56 14.40
C THR A 219 0.79 -13.16 12.93
N GLU A 220 1.53 -13.85 12.08
CA GLU A 220 1.41 -13.66 10.63
C GLU A 220 -0.02 -13.94 10.14
N LYS A 221 -0.76 -14.88 10.75
CA LYS A 221 -2.16 -15.19 10.42
C LYS A 221 -3.15 -14.10 10.80
N ASP A 222 -2.80 -13.22 11.73
CA ASP A 222 -3.64 -12.08 12.09
C ASP A 222 -3.60 -11.01 11.00
N ILE A 223 -2.47 -10.86 10.30
CA ILE A 223 -2.27 -9.82 9.28
C ILE A 223 -2.26 -10.34 7.85
N HIS A 224 -1.96 -11.62 7.60
CA HIS A 224 -1.98 -12.27 6.28
C HIS A 224 -3.05 -13.34 6.19
N ARG A 225 -3.82 -13.37 5.08
CA ARG A 225 -4.81 -14.42 4.79
C ARG A 225 -4.29 -15.54 3.90
N ASP A 226 -3.17 -15.32 3.25
CA ASP A 226 -2.47 -16.27 2.39
C ASP A 226 -0.99 -15.86 2.25
N TYR A 227 -0.28 -16.45 1.33
CA TYR A 227 1.15 -16.22 1.07
C TYR A 227 1.56 -14.76 0.79
N ALA A 228 0.65 -13.86 0.48
CA ALA A 228 0.97 -12.48 0.11
C ALA A 228 -0.05 -11.45 0.62
N HIS A 229 -1.33 -11.80 0.67
CA HIS A 229 -2.40 -10.83 0.84
C HIS A 229 -2.76 -10.61 2.30
N ALA A 230 -3.16 -9.38 2.61
CA ALA A 230 -3.55 -8.98 3.95
C ALA A 230 -4.93 -9.52 4.35
N THR A 231 -5.11 -9.88 5.62
CA THR A 231 -6.45 -10.06 6.23
C THR A 231 -7.21 -8.74 6.23
N ASP A 232 -8.47 -8.73 6.66
CA ASP A 232 -9.23 -7.48 6.79
C ASP A 232 -8.61 -6.57 7.88
N TYR A 233 -8.04 -7.14 8.94
CA TYR A 233 -7.30 -6.38 9.94
C TYR A 233 -6.03 -5.75 9.35
N GLY A 234 -5.24 -6.53 8.60
CA GLY A 234 -4.06 -6.02 7.87
C GLY A 234 -4.44 -4.94 6.84
N ARG A 235 -5.58 -5.07 6.16
CA ARG A 235 -6.11 -4.05 5.23
C ARG A 235 -6.49 -2.75 5.95
N VAL A 236 -7.10 -2.83 7.13
CA VAL A 236 -7.41 -1.65 7.94
C VAL A 236 -6.13 -0.95 8.35
N MET A 237 -5.13 -1.70 8.82
CA MET A 237 -3.81 -1.16 9.17
C MET A 237 -3.16 -0.46 7.97
N ALA A 238 -3.09 -1.13 6.83
CA ALA A 238 -2.57 -0.56 5.60
C ALA A 238 -3.32 0.71 5.21
N GLY A 239 -4.65 0.68 5.25
CA GLY A 239 -5.50 1.83 4.95
C GLY A 239 -5.25 3.04 5.85
N TYR A 240 -5.04 2.84 7.15
CA TYR A 240 -4.68 3.93 8.07
C TYR A 240 -3.30 4.53 7.78
N VAL A 241 -2.29 3.70 7.46
CA VAL A 241 -0.98 4.21 7.03
C VAL A 241 -1.12 5.08 5.77
N TRP A 242 -1.88 4.61 4.77
CA TRP A 242 -2.15 5.36 3.55
C TRP A 242 -2.88 6.67 3.85
N TYR A 243 -3.93 6.63 4.65
CA TYR A 243 -4.71 7.81 5.03
C TYR A 243 -3.82 8.88 5.67
N CYS A 244 -3.02 8.49 6.66
CA CYS A 244 -2.14 9.40 7.39
C CYS A 244 -1.11 10.05 6.46
N VAL A 245 -0.42 9.26 5.61
CA VAL A 245 0.55 9.81 4.68
C VAL A 245 -0.12 10.75 3.67
N LEU A 246 -1.24 10.33 3.07
CA LEU A 246 -1.96 11.13 2.10
C LEU A 246 -2.49 12.44 2.67
N ARG A 247 -2.80 12.50 3.98
CA ARG A 247 -3.26 13.71 4.66
C ARG A 247 -2.18 14.43 5.48
N GLY A 248 -0.93 13.99 5.37
CA GLY A 248 0.18 14.63 6.08
C GLY A 248 0.07 14.52 7.61
N ILE A 249 -0.66 13.52 8.09
CA ILE A 249 -0.84 13.23 9.51
C ILE A 249 0.41 12.47 9.99
N ASP A 250 1.13 13.01 10.97
CA ASP A 250 2.32 12.41 11.56
C ASP A 250 2.03 11.62 12.83
N HIS A 251 0.84 11.80 13.40
CA HIS A 251 0.36 11.10 14.58
C HIS A 251 -1.17 11.07 14.62
N LEU A 252 -1.73 9.89 14.86
CA LEU A 252 -3.14 9.69 15.15
C LEU A 252 -3.34 9.60 16.67
N ASP A 253 -4.38 10.25 17.19
CA ASP A 253 -4.77 10.15 18.60
C ASP A 253 -5.71 8.97 18.85
N ASP A 254 -6.49 8.57 17.84
CA ASP A 254 -7.49 7.51 17.93
C ASP A 254 -7.77 6.88 16.56
N ILE A 255 -8.39 5.71 16.57
CA ILE A 255 -8.94 4.99 15.41
C ILE A 255 -10.47 5.12 15.46
N LYS A 256 -11.04 5.94 14.57
CA LYS A 256 -12.50 6.20 14.58
C LYS A 256 -13.34 5.14 13.87
N LEU A 257 -12.71 4.31 13.04
CA LEU A 257 -13.41 3.18 12.43
C LEU A 257 -13.76 2.13 13.48
N ASP A 258 -15.06 1.97 13.77
CA ASP A 258 -15.55 1.00 14.76
C ASP A 258 -15.85 -0.37 14.16
N ARG A 259 -16.23 -0.40 12.87
CA ARG A 259 -16.66 -1.62 12.20
C ARG A 259 -16.43 -1.58 10.72
N ILE A 260 -16.22 -2.75 10.13
CA ILE A 260 -16.19 -2.96 8.68
C ILE A 260 -17.52 -3.60 8.28
N PRO A 261 -18.36 -2.91 7.49
CA PRO A 261 -19.63 -3.45 7.06
C PRO A 261 -19.44 -4.67 6.15
N VAL A 262 -20.30 -5.67 6.31
CA VAL A 262 -20.28 -6.94 5.53
C VAL A 262 -20.22 -6.72 4.02
N LYS A 263 -20.82 -5.65 3.50
CA LYS A 263 -20.81 -5.31 2.07
C LYS A 263 -19.40 -5.08 1.48
N TYR A 264 -18.38 -4.87 2.33
CA TYR A 264 -16.99 -4.72 1.91
C TYR A 264 -16.25 -6.04 1.74
N PHE A 265 -16.83 -7.17 2.14
CA PHE A 265 -16.19 -8.47 1.97
C PHE A 265 -16.29 -8.95 0.53
N ARG A 266 -15.16 -9.42 -0.02
CA ARG A 266 -15.11 -10.05 -1.35
C ARG A 266 -15.49 -11.52 -1.35
N SER A 267 -15.48 -12.16 -0.19
CA SER A 267 -15.78 -13.60 -0.05
C SER A 267 -16.52 -13.82 1.26
N ASN A 268 -17.41 -14.80 1.26
CA ASN A 268 -18.30 -15.27 2.33
C ASN A 268 -17.61 -15.45 3.69
N LYS A 269 -17.20 -14.37 4.33
CA LYS A 269 -16.66 -14.37 5.69
C LYS A 269 -17.74 -14.11 6.75
N GLY A 270 -18.96 -14.53 6.47
CA GLY A 270 -20.09 -14.40 7.38
C GLY A 270 -21.06 -13.29 6.99
N ASP A 271 -22.23 -13.30 7.62
CA ASP A 271 -23.34 -12.40 7.36
C ASP A 271 -23.36 -11.20 8.34
N GLN A 272 -22.26 -10.90 9.02
CA GLN A 272 -22.16 -9.87 10.04
C GLN A 272 -20.99 -8.93 9.78
N ASP A 273 -21.17 -7.67 10.21
CA ASP A 273 -20.09 -6.69 10.22
C ASP A 273 -18.94 -7.15 11.14
N ILE A 274 -17.69 -6.79 10.78
CA ILE A 274 -16.54 -6.99 11.67
C ILE A 274 -16.43 -5.77 12.59
N LEU A 275 -16.45 -6.02 13.90
CA LEU A 275 -16.23 -5.00 14.91
C LEU A 275 -14.75 -4.94 15.29
N LEU A 276 -14.20 -3.72 15.34
CA LEU A 276 -12.86 -3.47 15.87
C LEU A 276 -12.96 -3.27 17.38
N THR A 277 -12.34 -4.15 18.14
CA THR A 277 -12.28 -4.03 19.60
C THR A 277 -11.37 -2.87 20.01
N GLN A 278 -11.46 -2.43 21.28
CA GLN A 278 -10.55 -1.41 21.81
C GLN A 278 -9.08 -1.89 21.81
N GLU A 279 -8.86 -3.18 21.93
CA GLU A 279 -7.52 -3.78 21.84
C GLU A 279 -7.00 -3.73 20.41
N ASP A 280 -7.83 -4.11 19.42
CA ASP A 280 -7.49 -3.97 18.00
C ASP A 280 -7.09 -2.54 17.65
N LYS A 281 -7.88 -1.55 18.10
CA LYS A 281 -7.62 -0.13 17.86
C LYS A 281 -6.30 0.34 18.45
N LYS A 282 -5.97 -0.07 19.69
CA LYS A 282 -4.71 0.29 20.36
C LYS A 282 -3.50 -0.26 19.58
N LEU A 283 -3.56 -1.52 19.17
CA LEU A 283 -2.48 -2.16 18.39
C LEU A 283 -2.32 -1.50 17.03
N LEU A 284 -3.44 -1.24 16.34
CA LEU A 284 -3.44 -0.51 15.06
C LEU A 284 -2.81 0.87 15.21
N LEU A 285 -3.25 1.62 16.21
CA LEU A 285 -2.79 2.98 16.48
C LEU A 285 -1.29 3.03 16.74
N GLU A 286 -0.78 2.12 17.59
CA GLU A 286 0.65 2.03 17.86
C GLU A 286 1.46 1.65 16.62
N ALA A 287 1.03 0.61 15.88
CA ALA A 287 1.74 0.13 14.70
C ALA A 287 1.82 1.20 13.61
N VAL A 288 0.71 1.92 13.36
CA VAL A 288 0.62 3.02 12.40
C VAL A 288 1.50 4.19 12.83
N ASN A 289 1.33 4.70 14.06
CA ASN A 289 2.10 5.86 14.55
C ASN A 289 3.62 5.59 14.58
N ASN A 290 4.02 4.38 14.95
CA ASN A 290 5.42 3.99 14.92
C ASN A 290 5.99 3.95 13.50
N ALA A 291 5.21 3.48 12.52
CA ALA A 291 5.62 3.47 11.11
C ALA A 291 5.70 4.89 10.51
N LEU A 292 4.78 5.79 10.87
CA LEU A 292 4.84 7.20 10.45
C LEU A 292 6.07 7.91 11.03
N LYS A 293 6.38 7.64 12.29
CA LYS A 293 7.54 8.24 12.99
C LYS A 293 8.88 7.69 12.51
N LYS A 294 8.94 6.39 12.20
CA LYS A 294 10.16 5.69 11.75
C LYS A 294 9.84 4.79 10.55
N PRO A 295 9.72 5.37 9.34
CA PRO A 295 9.19 4.68 8.17
C PRO A 295 9.95 3.42 7.74
N LEU A 296 11.24 3.30 8.09
CA LEU A 296 12.11 2.20 7.68
C LEU A 296 12.69 1.41 8.86
N GLN A 297 12.07 1.54 10.05
CA GLN A 297 12.55 0.86 11.26
C GLN A 297 11.41 0.22 12.02
N VAL A 298 11.55 -1.07 12.31
CA VAL A 298 10.66 -1.76 13.25
C VAL A 298 10.87 -1.20 14.66
N THR A 299 9.77 -0.85 15.33
CA THR A 299 9.78 -0.29 16.67
C THR A 299 9.23 -1.32 17.65
N GLN A 300 9.92 -1.49 18.76
CA GLN A 300 9.43 -2.36 19.83
C GLN A 300 8.11 -1.80 20.40
N SER A 301 7.11 -2.65 20.54
CA SER A 301 5.82 -2.28 21.09
C SER A 301 5.86 -1.99 22.58
N GLN A 302 5.00 -1.08 23.02
CA GLN A 302 4.69 -0.83 24.44
C GLN A 302 3.60 -1.79 24.96
N TYR A 303 2.90 -2.48 24.05
CA TYR A 303 1.85 -3.45 24.36
C TYR A 303 2.39 -4.85 24.08
N THR A 304 2.09 -5.77 24.97
CA THR A 304 2.33 -7.21 24.73
C THR A 304 0.98 -7.87 24.57
N VAL A 305 0.72 -8.42 23.40
CA VAL A 305 -0.46 -9.29 23.20
C VAL A 305 -0.23 -10.54 24.04
N LYS A 306 -1.17 -10.83 24.94
CA LYS A 306 -1.12 -12.00 25.83
C LYS A 306 -1.70 -13.23 25.14
#